data_7f9a4be2146a4c87233d0fa5ef6be26d
#
_entry.id   7f9a4be2146a4c87233d0fa5ef6be26d
#
_cell.length_a   1.000
_cell.length_b   1.000
_cell.length_c   1.000
_cell.angle_alpha   90.00
_cell.angle_beta   90.00
_cell.angle_gamma   90.00
#
_symmetry.space_group_name_H-M   'P 1'
#
loop_
_entity.id
_entity.type
_entity.pdbx_description
1 polymer ?
#
loop_
_entity_poly.entity_id
_entity_poly.type
_entity_poly.pdbx_seq_one_letter_code
_entity_poly.pdbx_strand_id
1 'polypeptide(L)'
;MLYFSKQEDYAIVLVTRLAKNYNKKLISLSEIAKEYNISPLFLRNIANLLGRNGVIKAKEGKNGGYFLDKNPKELKVGEVLGIFEKRPMLDCCSLAHVKKKTKCSREKVCEVSKVWKKMNAEFMEKISSVTFYDFIKNQ
;
A
#
# COMPACT_ATOMS: atom_id res chain seq x y z
N MET A 1 -2.95 17.79 -2.93
CA MET A 1 -1.61 17.19 -2.91
C MET A 1 -1.75 15.69 -2.93
N LEU A 2 -1.08 15.02 -3.83
CA LEU A 2 -1.01 13.55 -3.85
C LEU A 2 -0.16 13.06 -2.67
N TYR A 3 -0.70 12.19 -1.85
CA TYR A 3 -0.02 11.75 -0.64
C TYR A 3 -0.22 10.24 -0.40
N PHE A 4 0.89 9.51 -0.39
CA PHE A 4 0.96 8.17 0.21
C PHE A 4 1.53 8.30 1.62
N SER A 5 0.95 7.61 2.57
CA SER A 5 1.55 7.49 3.89
C SER A 5 2.83 6.64 3.80
N LYS A 6 3.77 6.85 4.73
CA LYS A 6 4.98 6.00 4.82
C LYS A 6 4.65 4.51 4.96
N GLN A 7 3.53 4.18 5.61
CA GLN A 7 3.08 2.80 5.74
C GLN A 7 2.67 2.19 4.40
N GLU A 8 1.91 2.94 3.61
CA GLU A 8 1.50 2.51 2.26
C GLU A 8 2.70 2.36 1.34
N ASP A 9 3.59 3.34 1.33
CA ASP A 9 4.83 3.31 0.52
C ASP A 9 5.69 2.09 0.87
N TYR A 10 5.97 1.88 2.15
CA TYR A 10 6.80 0.75 2.59
C TYR A 10 6.10 -0.61 2.42
N ALA A 11 4.77 -0.65 2.46
CA ALA A 11 4.03 -1.85 2.13
C ALA A 11 4.18 -2.22 0.65
N ILE A 12 4.12 -1.25 -0.25
CA ILE A 12 4.35 -1.45 -1.68
C ILE A 12 5.79 -1.92 -1.92
N VAL A 13 6.79 -1.31 -1.27
CA VAL A 13 8.20 -1.73 -1.35
C VAL A 13 8.35 -3.18 -0.90
N LEU A 14 7.81 -3.53 0.28
CA LEU A 14 7.89 -4.88 0.84
C LEU A 14 7.26 -5.92 -0.11
N VAL A 15 6.03 -5.69 -0.54
CA VAL A 15 5.31 -6.63 -1.42
C VAL A 15 6.01 -6.75 -2.77
N THR A 16 6.51 -5.65 -3.35
CA THR A 16 7.28 -5.67 -4.60
C THR A 16 8.56 -6.51 -4.47
N ARG A 17 9.28 -6.37 -3.35
CA ARG A 17 10.49 -7.14 -3.09
C ARG A 17 10.21 -8.64 -2.98
N LEU A 18 9.10 -9.01 -2.32
CA LEU A 18 8.66 -10.40 -2.24
C LEU A 18 8.17 -10.92 -3.59
N ALA A 19 7.49 -10.09 -4.37
CA ALA A 19 7.00 -10.46 -5.71
C ALA A 19 8.15 -10.79 -6.67
N LYS A 20 9.26 -10.06 -6.65
CA LYS A 20 10.48 -10.38 -7.42
C LYS A 20 11.05 -11.76 -7.10
N ASN A 21 10.84 -12.24 -5.89
CA ASN A 21 11.34 -13.50 -5.40
C ASN A 21 10.24 -14.57 -5.24
N TYR A 22 9.09 -14.34 -5.83
CA TYR A 22 7.96 -15.25 -5.79
C TYR A 22 8.35 -16.64 -6.29
N ASN A 23 8.09 -17.67 -5.47
CA ASN A 23 8.48 -19.06 -5.70
C ASN A 23 9.99 -19.31 -5.92
N LYS A 24 10.86 -18.36 -5.54
CA LYS A 24 12.32 -18.49 -5.68
C LYS A 24 13.01 -18.64 -4.34
N LYS A 25 12.86 -17.67 -3.46
CA LYS A 25 13.48 -17.67 -2.13
C LYS A 25 12.65 -16.91 -1.10
N LEU A 26 12.87 -17.23 0.16
CA LEU A 26 12.38 -16.45 1.30
C LEU A 26 13.26 -15.21 1.50
N ILE A 27 12.67 -14.10 1.92
CA ILE A 27 13.38 -12.84 2.16
C ILE A 27 13.21 -12.45 3.62
N SER A 28 14.30 -12.10 4.30
CA SER A 28 14.22 -11.59 5.66
C SER A 28 13.83 -10.11 5.67
N LEU A 29 13.06 -9.69 6.70
CA LEU A 29 12.76 -8.27 6.89
C LEU A 29 14.02 -7.45 7.17
N SER A 30 15.03 -8.04 7.80
CA SER A 30 16.32 -7.38 8.07
C SER A 30 17.04 -7.01 6.78
N GLU A 31 17.00 -7.90 5.79
CA GLU A 31 17.57 -7.64 4.45
C GLU A 31 16.88 -6.43 3.80
N ILE A 32 15.54 -6.40 3.80
CA ILE A 32 14.75 -5.31 3.21
C ILE A 32 14.97 -4.00 4.00
N ALA A 33 14.93 -4.07 5.32
CA ALA A 33 15.14 -2.92 6.19
C ALA A 33 16.49 -2.25 5.93
N LYS A 34 17.55 -3.04 5.78
CA LYS A 34 18.89 -2.56 5.46
C LYS A 34 18.99 -1.99 4.04
N GLU A 35 18.44 -2.70 3.05
CA GLU A 35 18.49 -2.30 1.64
C GLU A 35 17.80 -0.95 1.41
N TYR A 36 16.65 -0.73 2.05
CA TYR A 36 15.82 0.46 1.85
C TYR A 36 15.94 1.50 2.98
N ASN A 37 16.84 1.27 3.94
CA ASN A 37 16.99 2.14 5.12
C ASN A 37 15.68 2.40 5.87
N ILE A 38 14.93 1.33 6.11
CA ILE A 38 13.65 1.36 6.84
C ILE A 38 13.87 0.82 8.25
N SER A 39 13.20 1.42 9.25
CA SER A 39 13.20 0.88 10.62
C SER A 39 12.69 -0.57 10.64
N PRO A 40 13.46 -1.53 11.18
CA PRO A 40 13.06 -2.94 11.27
C PRO A 40 11.74 -3.13 12.02
N LEU A 41 11.52 -2.37 13.09
CA LEU A 41 10.29 -2.43 13.87
C LEU A 41 9.08 -1.95 13.07
N PHE A 42 9.26 -0.85 12.33
CA PHE A 42 8.19 -0.31 11.49
C PHE A 42 7.83 -1.27 10.35
N LEU A 43 8.84 -1.85 9.70
CA LEU A 43 8.64 -2.85 8.66
C LEU A 43 7.96 -4.12 9.17
N ARG A 44 8.30 -4.56 10.40
CA ARG A 44 7.64 -5.68 11.06
C ARG A 44 6.15 -5.42 11.31
N ASN A 45 5.79 -4.21 11.74
CA ASN A 45 4.39 -3.85 11.93
C ASN A 45 3.60 -3.90 10.62
N ILE A 46 4.20 -3.43 9.52
CA ILE A 46 3.62 -3.53 8.18
C ILE A 46 3.47 -4.99 7.76
N ALA A 47 4.50 -5.80 7.94
CA ALA A 47 4.48 -7.22 7.61
C ALA A 47 3.39 -7.98 8.40
N ASN A 48 3.22 -7.68 9.69
CA ASN A 48 2.16 -8.26 10.51
C ASN A 48 0.76 -7.90 9.96
N LEU A 49 0.57 -6.66 9.55
CA LEU A 49 -0.69 -6.21 8.99
C LEU A 49 -1.00 -6.89 7.65
N LEU A 50 -0.01 -6.98 6.76
CA LEU A 50 -0.11 -7.69 5.49
C LEU A 50 -0.35 -9.19 5.68
N GLY A 51 0.30 -9.79 6.66
CA GLY A 51 0.12 -11.21 7.01
C GLY A 51 -1.29 -11.53 7.48
N ARG A 52 -1.85 -10.69 8.37
CA ARG A 52 -3.25 -10.81 8.85
C ARG A 52 -4.27 -10.71 7.72
N ASN A 53 -3.95 -9.99 6.67
CA ASN A 53 -4.81 -9.83 5.47
C ASN A 53 -4.49 -10.85 4.36
N GLY A 54 -3.67 -11.84 4.63
CA GLY A 54 -3.39 -12.94 3.70
C GLY A 54 -2.58 -12.56 2.46
N VAL A 55 -1.85 -11.44 2.50
CA VAL A 55 -0.99 -11.00 1.39
C VAL A 55 0.35 -11.71 1.42
N ILE A 56 0.95 -11.82 2.61
CA ILE A 56 2.25 -12.45 2.83
C ILE A 56 2.17 -13.51 3.93
N LYS A 57 3.13 -14.42 3.92
CA LYS A 57 3.35 -15.41 4.98
C LYS A 57 4.79 -15.42 5.42
N ALA A 58 5.02 -15.90 6.63
CA ALA A 58 6.34 -16.09 7.19
C ALA A 58 6.60 -17.58 7.41
N LYS A 59 7.85 -18.01 7.20
CA LYS A 59 8.36 -19.30 7.61
C LYS A 59 9.41 -19.09 8.69
N GLU A 60 9.22 -19.70 9.84
CA GLU A 60 10.15 -19.61 10.96
C GLU A 60 11.38 -20.50 10.75
N GLY A 61 12.46 -20.19 11.48
CA GLY A 61 13.67 -20.98 11.53
C GLY A 61 14.90 -20.28 10.93
N LYS A 62 16.05 -20.99 10.99
CA LYS A 62 17.35 -20.47 10.52
C LYS A 62 17.35 -20.05 9.05
N ASN A 63 16.62 -20.78 8.20
CA ASN A 63 16.44 -20.50 6.78
C ASN A 63 15.04 -19.94 6.48
N GLY A 64 14.41 -19.31 7.48
CA GLY A 64 13.09 -18.71 7.38
C GLY A 64 13.12 -17.35 6.68
N GLY A 65 11.97 -16.75 6.61
CA GLY A 65 11.75 -15.44 6.03
C GLY A 65 10.32 -15.27 5.58
N TYR A 66 10.09 -14.22 4.84
CA TYR A 66 8.77 -13.87 4.31
C TYR A 66 8.66 -14.22 2.84
N PHE A 67 7.46 -14.53 2.42
CA PHE A 67 7.12 -14.78 1.02
C PHE A 67 5.70 -14.31 0.71
N LEU A 68 5.46 -14.08 -0.57
CA LEU A 68 4.15 -13.66 -1.06
C LEU A 68 3.23 -14.89 -1.14
N ASP A 69 2.06 -14.82 -0.50
CA ASP A 69 1.08 -15.92 -0.50
C ASP A 69 0.16 -15.88 -1.74
N LYS A 70 0.11 -14.76 -2.43
CA LYS A 70 -0.68 -14.55 -3.65
C LYS A 70 0.23 -14.43 -4.87
N ASN A 71 -0.26 -14.88 -6.02
CA ASN A 71 0.44 -14.70 -7.29
C ASN A 71 0.56 -13.20 -7.63
N PRO A 72 1.77 -12.68 -7.91
CA PRO A 72 1.97 -11.28 -8.28
C PRO A 72 1.16 -10.82 -9.49
N LYS A 73 0.81 -11.73 -10.41
CA LYS A 73 -0.03 -11.44 -11.58
C LYS A 73 -1.50 -11.18 -11.21
N GLU A 74 -1.93 -11.68 -10.06
CA GLU A 74 -3.31 -11.55 -9.59
C GLU A 74 -3.43 -10.51 -8.48
N LEU A 75 -2.37 -10.32 -7.69
CA LEU A 75 -2.36 -9.37 -6.58
C LEU A 75 -2.30 -7.94 -7.10
N LYS A 76 -3.37 -7.19 -6.85
CA LYS A 76 -3.49 -5.80 -7.27
C LYS A 76 -2.96 -4.84 -6.21
N VAL A 77 -2.37 -3.74 -6.64
CA VAL A 77 -1.87 -2.68 -5.76
C VAL A 77 -3.00 -2.12 -4.89
N GLY A 78 -4.19 -1.96 -5.45
CA GLY A 78 -5.37 -1.49 -4.71
C GLY A 78 -5.77 -2.41 -3.55
N GLU A 79 -5.54 -3.73 -3.64
CA GLU A 79 -5.80 -4.65 -2.52
C GLU A 79 -4.87 -4.36 -1.33
N VAL A 80 -3.60 -4.11 -1.61
CA VAL A 80 -2.60 -3.81 -0.57
C VAL A 80 -2.86 -2.43 0.05
N LEU A 81 -3.13 -1.42 -0.77
CA LEU A 81 -3.47 -0.08 -0.27
C LEU A 81 -4.77 -0.08 0.54
N GLY A 82 -5.74 -0.91 0.18
CA GLY A 82 -7.02 -1.04 0.90
C GLY A 82 -6.89 -1.59 2.32
N ILE A 83 -5.75 -2.16 2.71
CA ILE A 83 -5.45 -2.64 4.07
C ILE A 83 -5.19 -1.47 5.03
N PHE A 84 -4.69 -0.36 4.51
CA PHE A 84 -4.37 0.85 5.26
C PHE A 84 -5.55 1.82 5.29
N GLU A 85 -5.45 2.90 6.05
CA GLU A 85 -6.50 3.91 6.12
C GLU A 85 -6.83 4.47 4.72
N LYS A 86 -8.10 4.35 4.34
CA LYS A 86 -8.61 4.92 3.07
C LYS A 86 -8.66 6.43 3.18
N ARG A 87 -7.65 7.11 2.70
CA ARG A 87 -7.67 8.56 2.52
C ARG A 87 -7.84 8.90 1.05
N PRO A 88 -8.61 9.94 0.70
CA PRO A 88 -8.64 10.41 -0.66
C PRO A 88 -7.24 10.92 -1.04
N MET A 89 -6.78 10.57 -2.24
CA MET A 89 -5.45 10.97 -2.71
C MET A 89 -5.39 12.45 -3.08
N LEU A 90 -6.49 12.98 -3.55
CA LEU A 90 -6.68 14.40 -3.81
C LEU A 90 -7.65 14.93 -2.75
N ASP A 91 -7.15 15.75 -1.89
CA ASP A 91 -7.93 16.32 -0.80
C ASP A 91 -7.85 17.83 -0.81
N CYS A 92 -8.96 18.45 -1.13
CA CYS A 92 -9.05 19.91 -1.17
C CYS A 92 -9.51 20.55 0.15
N CYS A 93 -10.16 19.78 1.02
CA CYS A 93 -10.85 20.34 2.17
C CYS A 93 -10.59 19.62 3.48
N SER A 94 -9.88 18.51 3.50
CA SER A 94 -10.01 17.56 4.58
C SER A 94 -8.86 17.49 5.57
N LEU A 95 -7.72 18.10 5.32
CA LEU A 95 -6.69 18.20 6.38
C LEU A 95 -7.22 18.87 7.66
N ALA A 96 -8.19 19.78 7.52
CA ALA A 96 -8.88 20.40 8.65
C ALA A 96 -10.01 19.53 9.23
N HIS A 97 -10.59 18.63 8.44
CA HIS A 97 -11.81 17.88 8.80
C HIS A 97 -11.57 16.44 9.23
N VAL A 98 -10.46 15.81 8.83
CA VAL A 98 -10.12 14.42 9.22
C VAL A 98 -10.04 14.26 10.74
N LYS A 99 -9.54 15.28 11.45
CA LYS A 99 -9.49 15.25 12.92
C LYS A 99 -10.84 15.52 13.62
N LYS A 100 -11.83 16.09 12.94
CA LYS A 100 -13.10 16.52 13.57
C LYS A 100 -14.36 15.86 13.04
N LYS A 101 -14.30 14.94 12.07
CA LYS A 101 -15.50 14.30 11.45
C LYS A 101 -16.58 15.30 10.96
N THR A 102 -16.23 16.56 10.79
CA THR A 102 -17.18 17.59 10.37
C THR A 102 -17.17 17.73 8.86
N LYS A 103 -18.34 17.65 8.24
CA LYS A 103 -18.52 17.89 6.81
C LYS A 103 -18.18 19.34 6.50
N CYS A 104 -17.55 19.58 5.34
CA CYS A 104 -17.30 20.94 4.88
C CYS A 104 -18.63 21.67 4.69
N SER A 105 -18.76 22.87 5.26
CA SER A 105 -19.98 23.70 5.15
C SER A 105 -20.35 24.02 3.70
N ARG A 106 -19.38 24.01 2.79
CA ARG A 106 -19.54 24.26 1.34
C ARG A 106 -19.73 23.01 0.50
N GLU A 107 -19.79 21.80 1.08
CA GLU A 107 -19.82 20.54 0.33
C GLU A 107 -20.96 20.48 -0.68
N LYS A 108 -22.14 21.02 -0.35
CA LYS A 108 -23.33 20.99 -1.21
C LYS A 108 -23.23 21.91 -2.44
N VAL A 109 -22.48 22.99 -2.35
CA VAL A 109 -22.37 24.02 -3.39
C VAL A 109 -20.98 24.09 -4.03
N CYS A 110 -20.05 23.29 -3.57
CA CYS A 110 -18.65 23.35 -4.02
C CYS A 110 -18.45 22.51 -5.29
N GLU A 111 -18.35 23.18 -6.44
CA GLU A 111 -18.08 22.53 -7.72
C GLU A 111 -16.69 21.87 -7.75
N VAL A 112 -15.70 22.48 -7.11
CA VAL A 112 -14.34 21.94 -7.00
C VAL A 112 -14.33 20.58 -6.29
N SER A 113 -15.16 20.42 -5.27
CA SER A 113 -15.30 19.14 -4.55
C SER A 113 -15.78 18.01 -5.47
N LYS A 114 -16.69 18.31 -6.39
CA LYS A 114 -17.20 17.31 -7.36
C LYS A 114 -16.10 16.85 -8.29
N VAL A 115 -15.28 17.79 -8.79
CA VAL A 115 -14.15 17.49 -9.67
C VAL A 115 -13.12 16.62 -8.96
N TRP A 116 -12.73 16.99 -7.73
CA TRP A 116 -11.77 16.20 -6.94
C TRP A 116 -12.28 14.79 -6.61
N LYS A 117 -13.55 14.65 -6.27
CA LYS A 117 -14.16 13.33 -6.05
C LYS A 117 -14.09 12.45 -7.31
N LYS A 118 -14.38 13.00 -8.47
CA LYS A 118 -14.27 12.29 -9.75
C LYS A 118 -12.84 11.88 -10.05
N MET A 119 -11.88 12.79 -9.93
CA MET A 119 -10.46 12.50 -10.15
C MET A 119 -9.92 11.45 -9.17
N ASN A 120 -10.31 11.50 -7.90
CA ASN A 120 -9.96 10.47 -6.93
C ASN A 120 -10.48 9.09 -7.34
N ALA A 121 -11.73 9.00 -7.80
CA ALA A 121 -12.33 7.75 -8.25
C ALA A 121 -11.57 7.17 -9.45
N GLU A 122 -11.30 7.96 -10.46
CA GLU A 122 -10.56 7.56 -11.67
C GLU A 122 -9.12 7.12 -11.33
N PHE A 123 -8.45 7.83 -10.44
CA PHE A 123 -7.11 7.50 -10.00
C PHE A 123 -7.08 6.19 -9.20
N MET A 124 -8.02 6.00 -8.27
CA MET A 124 -8.12 4.77 -7.49
C MET A 124 -8.50 3.57 -8.36
N GLU A 125 -9.35 3.75 -9.37
CA GLU A 125 -9.66 2.73 -10.35
C GLU A 125 -8.40 2.31 -11.12
N LYS A 126 -7.61 3.28 -11.58
CA LYS A 126 -6.34 3.02 -12.27
C LYS A 126 -5.35 2.27 -11.39
N ILE A 127 -5.12 2.72 -10.16
CA ILE A 127 -4.25 2.04 -9.20
C ILE A 127 -4.75 0.62 -8.89
N SER A 128 -6.06 0.45 -8.74
CA SER A 128 -6.67 -0.85 -8.46
C SER A 128 -6.53 -1.83 -9.62
N SER A 129 -6.27 -1.36 -10.84
CA SER A 129 -6.04 -2.23 -12.01
C SER A 129 -4.59 -2.72 -12.12
N VAL A 130 -3.63 -2.04 -11.48
CA VAL A 130 -2.19 -2.37 -11.55
C VAL A 130 -1.89 -3.57 -10.66
N THR A 131 -1.15 -4.54 -11.19
CA THR A 131 -0.68 -5.72 -10.44
C THR A 131 0.75 -5.54 -9.97
N PHE A 132 1.18 -6.31 -8.95
CA PHE A 132 2.58 -6.30 -8.55
C PHE A 132 3.51 -6.90 -9.63
N TYR A 133 2.98 -7.73 -10.51
CA TYR A 133 3.71 -8.18 -11.69
C TYR A 133 4.09 -7.02 -12.61
N ASP A 134 3.23 -6.01 -12.74
CA ASP A 134 3.51 -4.82 -13.56
C ASP A 134 4.71 -4.01 -13.05
N PHE A 135 4.97 -4.03 -11.74
CA PHE A 135 6.17 -3.40 -11.17
C PHE A 135 7.46 -4.17 -11.44
N ILE A 136 7.40 -5.49 -11.56
CA ILE A 136 8.61 -6.32 -11.68
C ILE A 136 8.97 -6.67 -13.12
N LYS A 137 8.03 -6.63 -14.06
CA LYS A 137 8.29 -6.97 -15.47
C LYS A 137 9.09 -5.92 -16.23
N ASN A 138 9.09 -4.67 -15.75
CA ASN A 138 9.73 -3.54 -16.41
C ASN A 138 11.08 -3.15 -15.77
N GLN A 139 11.69 -4.03 -15.00
CA GLN A 139 12.96 -3.80 -14.31
C GLN A 139 14.06 -4.65 -14.90
#